data_83128307a7d8bb585aebad1874644ffb
#
_entry.id   83128307a7d8bb585aebad1874644ffb
#
_cell.length_a   1.000
_cell.length_b   1.000
_cell.length_c   1.000
_cell.angle_alpha   90.00
_cell.angle_beta   90.00
_cell.angle_gamma   90.00
#
_symmetry.space_group_name_H-M   'P 1'
#
loop_
_entity.id
_entity.type
_entity.pdbx_description
1 polymer ?
#
loop_
_entity_poly.entity_id
_entity_poly.type
_entity_poly.pdbx_seq_one_letter_code
_entity_poly.pdbx_strand_id
1 'polypeptide(L)'
;MSRELQISVGQCSDRGRKPTNQDFHGILIPTEPLLSSKGVAVVLADGISSSSVSHIASESAVKSFLSDYYCTSESWSVKTSAQRVLAATNSWLHAQTRRSPDPYDKDRGYVCTVSAMVIKSTTAHIFHAGDCRIYRVAGHALEQLTDDHRIIVSSEQTYLGRALGINPQIEIDYQAIRVENGDVFLLATDGAYEHVDARFVVAAINDNAGDLDAAAKLIVEEAYRQGSEDNITVQIVRVDAAADEQASEILAQTFELPAPPLLEPRMVVDGYRIVREIHGSSRSHIYLGVDVETDTPVAIKIPSIDMRDDPATLKRFLMEEWIARRIDSPHVLKPRSQSRRRNYLYVVTEFVDGQTPSQWIIDHPRPDLETVRDIVEQIAKGLRAFHRKEMLHQDLRPANILIDKTRTVKIIDFGSVRVAGVAEAAAPTDHDDILGTAQYTAPEYFLGEQGSTRSDLFSLGVITYQMLTGKLPYGASVAKARTKAQVRRLRYDSVLGNDRQIPIWIDATLRKAVHPDPNMRYASLSEFMFDLRHPNASYLGASVTPLLERNPLLFWKCTTAILACIVVLLLALRHG
;
A
#
# COMPACT_ATOMS: atom_id res chain seq x y z
N MET A 1 -27.82 -8.83 28.10
CA MET A 1 -26.42 -9.00 27.62
C MET A 1 -26.54 -9.47 26.18
N SER A 2 -26.03 -8.70 25.22
CA SER A 2 -25.98 -9.16 23.84
C SER A 2 -25.07 -10.39 23.75
N ARG A 3 -25.49 -11.43 23.02
CA ARG A 3 -24.62 -12.58 22.77
C ARG A 3 -23.47 -12.13 21.86
N GLU A 4 -22.26 -12.39 22.30
CA GLU A 4 -21.06 -12.21 21.49
C GLU A 4 -20.86 -13.41 20.56
N LEU A 5 -20.28 -13.18 19.38
CA LEU A 5 -19.91 -14.26 18.47
C LEU A 5 -18.85 -15.14 19.13
N GLN A 6 -19.15 -16.44 19.23
CA GLN A 6 -18.21 -17.45 19.73
C GLN A 6 -18.02 -18.52 18.68
N ILE A 7 -16.79 -18.88 18.41
CA ILE A 7 -16.43 -19.92 17.47
C ILE A 7 -15.38 -20.86 18.07
N SER A 8 -15.49 -22.13 17.74
CA SER A 8 -14.47 -23.15 17.96
C SER A 8 -13.80 -23.50 16.64
N VAL A 9 -12.52 -23.78 16.68
CA VAL A 9 -11.70 -24.02 15.49
C VAL A 9 -10.84 -25.26 15.67
N GLY A 10 -10.69 -26.04 14.60
CA GLY A 10 -9.68 -27.09 14.51
C GLY A 10 -8.93 -26.95 13.18
N GLN A 11 -7.63 -27.17 13.21
CA GLN A 11 -6.79 -27.01 12.02
C GLN A 11 -5.67 -28.06 11.99
N CYS A 12 -5.40 -28.55 10.78
CA CYS A 12 -4.26 -29.40 10.56
C CYS A 12 -3.75 -29.20 9.13
N SER A 13 -2.43 -29.06 8.99
CA SER A 13 -1.76 -28.95 7.71
C SER A 13 -0.53 -29.86 7.70
N ASP A 14 -0.41 -30.69 6.70
CA ASP A 14 0.71 -31.58 6.50
C ASP A 14 1.25 -31.45 5.07
N ARG A 15 2.57 -31.55 4.93
CA ARG A 15 3.20 -31.52 3.61
C ARG A 15 2.87 -32.73 2.74
N GLY A 16 2.24 -33.75 3.31
CA GLY A 16 1.98 -35.01 2.61
C GLY A 16 3.27 -35.65 2.11
N ARG A 17 3.25 -36.07 0.84
CA ARG A 17 4.41 -36.68 0.17
C ARG A 17 5.30 -35.69 -0.54
N LYS A 18 4.95 -34.40 -0.56
CA LYS A 18 5.76 -33.34 -1.18
C LYS A 18 6.98 -32.98 -0.32
N PRO A 19 8.05 -32.46 -0.92
CA PRO A 19 9.24 -32.01 -0.18
C PRO A 19 8.96 -30.76 0.66
N THR A 20 8.06 -29.91 0.21
CA THR A 20 7.71 -28.61 0.83
C THR A 20 6.20 -28.53 0.98
N ASN A 21 5.73 -27.97 2.08
CA ASN A 21 4.34 -27.58 2.22
C ASN A 21 4.14 -26.23 1.52
N GLN A 22 3.32 -26.20 0.48
CA GLN A 22 2.96 -25.01 -0.29
C GLN A 22 1.59 -24.45 0.13
N ASP A 23 0.86 -25.21 0.96
CA ASP A 23 -0.35 -24.72 1.62
C ASP A 23 -0.02 -23.79 2.77
N PHE A 24 -0.88 -22.82 2.99
CA PHE A 24 -0.85 -21.99 4.18
C PHE A 24 -2.28 -21.67 4.64
N HIS A 25 -2.48 -21.61 5.94
CA HIS A 25 -3.78 -21.34 6.53
C HIS A 25 -3.65 -20.46 7.77
N GLY A 26 -4.74 -19.85 8.16
CA GLY A 26 -4.76 -19.04 9.37
C GLY A 26 -6.15 -18.57 9.76
N ILE A 27 -6.26 -18.21 11.02
CA ILE A 27 -7.46 -17.63 11.60
C ILE A 27 -7.10 -16.50 12.53
N LEU A 28 -7.94 -15.48 12.59
CA LEU A 28 -7.83 -14.41 13.57
C LEU A 28 -9.19 -14.16 14.23
N ILE A 29 -9.23 -14.40 15.54
CA ILE A 29 -10.36 -14.11 16.42
C ILE A 29 -9.96 -12.88 17.23
N PRO A 30 -10.40 -11.68 16.83
CA PRO A 30 -10.04 -10.46 17.52
C PRO A 30 -10.84 -10.32 18.83
N THR A 31 -10.35 -9.46 19.72
CA THR A 31 -11.13 -9.00 20.88
C THR A 31 -12.00 -7.81 20.51
N GLU A 32 -12.95 -7.43 21.38
CA GLU A 32 -13.72 -6.20 21.21
C GLU A 32 -12.80 -4.97 21.17
N PRO A 33 -13.11 -3.93 20.38
CA PRO A 33 -14.32 -3.76 19.56
C PRO A 33 -14.22 -4.38 18.15
N LEU A 34 -13.07 -4.98 17.77
CA LEU A 34 -12.85 -5.52 16.44
C LEU A 34 -13.70 -6.75 16.15
N LEU A 35 -14.05 -7.56 17.17
CA LEU A 35 -14.91 -8.73 17.01
C LEU A 35 -16.29 -8.31 16.49
N SER A 36 -16.92 -7.32 17.10
CA SER A 36 -18.22 -6.80 16.67
C SER A 36 -18.15 -6.04 15.34
N SER A 37 -17.07 -5.25 15.11
CA SER A 37 -17.00 -4.38 13.93
C SER A 37 -16.48 -5.10 12.67
N LYS A 38 -15.62 -6.11 12.82
CA LYS A 38 -14.95 -6.83 11.72
C LYS A 38 -15.26 -8.32 11.67
N GLY A 39 -15.67 -8.94 12.80
CA GLY A 39 -15.90 -10.37 12.88
C GLY A 39 -14.63 -11.21 12.97
N VAL A 40 -14.75 -12.50 12.72
CA VAL A 40 -13.67 -13.49 12.70
C VAL A 40 -13.31 -13.82 11.27
N ALA A 41 -12.01 -13.81 10.94
CA ALA A 41 -11.51 -14.15 9.62
C ALA A 41 -10.76 -15.49 9.60
N VAL A 42 -11.10 -16.34 8.64
CA VAL A 42 -10.46 -17.64 8.37
C VAL A 42 -9.98 -17.65 6.93
N VAL A 43 -8.77 -18.10 6.67
CA VAL A 43 -8.18 -18.08 5.32
C VAL A 43 -7.38 -19.33 5.08
N LEU A 44 -7.53 -19.89 3.88
CA LEU A 44 -6.77 -21.00 3.34
C LEU A 44 -6.23 -20.59 1.96
N ALA A 45 -4.99 -20.93 1.67
CA ALA A 45 -4.35 -20.73 0.39
C ALA A 45 -3.46 -21.94 0.04
N ASP A 46 -3.53 -22.35 -1.21
CA ASP A 46 -2.71 -23.42 -1.78
C ASP A 46 -1.79 -22.83 -2.87
N GLY A 47 -0.50 -23.06 -2.75
CA GLY A 47 0.50 -22.61 -3.68
C GLY A 47 0.69 -23.59 -4.84
N ILE A 48 0.67 -23.10 -6.08
CA ILE A 48 0.79 -23.98 -7.26
C ILE A 48 2.02 -24.88 -7.21
N SER A 49 1.83 -26.17 -7.44
CA SER A 49 2.87 -27.21 -7.31
C SER A 49 4.06 -27.03 -8.25
N SER A 50 3.88 -26.36 -9.40
CA SER A 50 4.93 -26.11 -10.39
C SER A 50 5.95 -25.05 -9.98
N SER A 51 5.62 -24.20 -9.00
CA SER A 51 6.47 -23.08 -8.58
C SER A 51 7.22 -23.38 -7.27
N SER A 52 8.52 -23.14 -7.26
CA SER A 52 9.36 -23.23 -6.06
C SER A 52 9.13 -22.11 -5.05
N VAL A 53 8.45 -21.02 -5.43
CA VAL A 53 8.17 -19.84 -4.59
C VAL A 53 6.69 -19.72 -4.21
N SER A 54 5.84 -20.67 -4.59
CA SER A 54 4.40 -20.63 -4.31
C SER A 54 4.08 -20.74 -2.80
N HIS A 55 4.93 -21.42 -2.01
CA HIS A 55 4.81 -21.44 -0.55
C HIS A 55 4.94 -20.02 0.07
N ILE A 56 5.76 -19.13 -0.54
CA ILE A 56 5.85 -17.73 -0.12
C ILE A 56 4.58 -16.99 -0.54
N ALA A 57 3.99 -17.36 -1.68
CA ALA A 57 2.76 -16.74 -2.16
C ALA A 57 1.57 -17.06 -1.24
N SER A 58 1.36 -18.36 -0.90
CA SER A 58 0.28 -18.77 0.01
C SER A 58 0.44 -18.20 1.41
N GLU A 59 1.66 -18.24 1.98
CA GLU A 59 1.97 -17.62 3.27
C GLU A 59 1.69 -16.11 3.26
N SER A 60 2.15 -15.40 2.21
CA SER A 60 1.93 -13.96 2.07
C SER A 60 0.46 -13.62 1.90
N ALA A 61 -0.29 -14.41 1.13
CA ALA A 61 -1.72 -14.20 0.91
C ALA A 61 -2.50 -14.29 2.23
N VAL A 62 -2.30 -15.35 3.00
CA VAL A 62 -2.99 -15.56 4.28
C VAL A 62 -2.58 -14.50 5.30
N LYS A 63 -1.28 -14.27 5.51
CA LYS A 63 -0.79 -13.27 6.47
C LYS A 63 -1.24 -11.85 6.13
N SER A 64 -1.17 -11.49 4.84
CA SER A 64 -1.64 -10.16 4.39
C SER A 64 -3.14 -10.02 4.58
N PHE A 65 -3.94 -11.05 4.25
CA PHE A 65 -5.37 -10.96 4.46
C PHE A 65 -5.70 -10.75 5.94
N LEU A 66 -5.18 -11.59 6.83
CA LEU A 66 -5.46 -11.52 8.25
C LEU A 66 -4.99 -10.20 8.88
N SER A 67 -3.83 -9.67 8.47
CA SER A 67 -3.33 -8.40 9.01
C SER A 67 -4.05 -7.18 8.41
N ASP A 68 -4.15 -7.12 7.07
CA ASP A 68 -4.61 -5.93 6.38
C ASP A 68 -6.13 -5.77 6.43
N TYR A 69 -6.91 -6.87 6.56
CA TYR A 69 -8.35 -6.82 6.70
C TYR A 69 -8.78 -6.03 7.96
N TYR A 70 -8.15 -6.32 9.09
CA TYR A 70 -8.44 -5.61 10.34
C TYR A 70 -7.88 -4.19 10.39
N CYS A 71 -6.99 -3.85 9.45
CA CYS A 71 -6.54 -2.48 9.26
C CYS A 71 -7.53 -1.63 8.45
N THR A 72 -8.51 -2.25 7.77
CA THR A 72 -9.49 -1.51 6.97
C THR A 72 -10.44 -0.69 7.85
N SER A 73 -10.96 0.41 7.30
CA SER A 73 -11.90 1.27 8.01
C SER A 73 -13.14 0.47 8.48
N GLU A 74 -13.64 0.78 9.67
CA GLU A 74 -14.88 0.19 10.20
C GLU A 74 -16.11 0.60 9.39
N SER A 75 -16.04 1.72 8.69
CA SER A 75 -17.09 2.19 7.78
C SER A 75 -17.18 1.39 6.48
N TRP A 76 -16.22 0.51 6.21
CA TRP A 76 -16.30 -0.36 5.05
C TRP A 76 -17.03 -1.65 5.38
N SER A 77 -17.90 -2.08 4.45
CA SER A 77 -18.49 -3.40 4.52
C SER A 77 -17.42 -4.50 4.51
N VAL A 78 -17.75 -5.67 5.04
CA VAL A 78 -16.88 -6.86 4.97
C VAL A 78 -16.46 -7.12 3.52
N LYS A 79 -17.41 -7.05 2.57
CA LYS A 79 -17.16 -7.24 1.14
C LYS A 79 -16.11 -6.25 0.61
N THR A 80 -16.30 -4.97 0.85
CA THR A 80 -15.39 -3.91 0.40
C THR A 80 -14.00 -4.07 1.00
N SER A 81 -13.92 -4.34 2.31
CA SER A 81 -12.66 -4.55 3.04
C SER A 81 -11.86 -5.72 2.45
N ALA A 82 -12.50 -6.90 2.34
CA ALA A 82 -11.84 -8.11 1.86
C ALA A 82 -11.42 -8.00 0.38
N GLN A 83 -12.28 -7.50 -0.49
CA GLN A 83 -11.96 -7.34 -1.91
C GLN A 83 -10.76 -6.40 -2.13
N ARG A 84 -10.66 -5.30 -1.40
CA ARG A 84 -9.52 -4.38 -1.50
C ARG A 84 -8.22 -5.01 -1.02
N VAL A 85 -8.28 -5.74 0.09
CA VAL A 85 -7.11 -6.45 0.62
C VAL A 85 -6.63 -7.50 -0.36
N LEU A 86 -7.54 -8.34 -0.88
CA LEU A 86 -7.19 -9.38 -1.85
C LEU A 86 -6.66 -8.80 -3.18
N ALA A 87 -7.25 -7.70 -3.67
CA ALA A 87 -6.76 -7.02 -4.87
C ALA A 87 -5.35 -6.44 -4.67
N ALA A 88 -5.08 -5.84 -3.52
CA ALA A 88 -3.75 -5.33 -3.20
C ALA A 88 -2.72 -6.46 -3.03
N THR A 89 -3.10 -7.58 -2.40
CA THR A 89 -2.25 -8.77 -2.26
C THR A 89 -1.95 -9.39 -3.62
N ASN A 90 -2.95 -9.54 -4.49
CA ASN A 90 -2.79 -10.00 -5.86
C ASN A 90 -1.77 -9.15 -6.64
N SER A 91 -1.91 -7.83 -6.56
CA SER A 91 -0.99 -6.92 -7.26
C SER A 91 0.44 -7.05 -6.73
N TRP A 92 0.61 -7.24 -5.44
CA TRP A 92 1.92 -7.48 -4.84
C TRP A 92 2.54 -8.78 -5.33
N LEU A 93 1.80 -9.91 -5.31
CA LEU A 93 2.27 -11.21 -5.79
C LEU A 93 2.63 -11.16 -7.28
N HIS A 94 1.79 -10.56 -8.10
CA HIS A 94 2.06 -10.36 -9.53
C HIS A 94 3.33 -9.53 -9.75
N ALA A 95 3.55 -8.47 -8.96
CA ALA A 95 4.76 -7.67 -9.04
C ALA A 95 6.02 -8.46 -8.63
N GLN A 96 5.92 -9.36 -7.62
CA GLN A 96 7.04 -10.25 -7.26
C GLN A 96 7.39 -11.19 -8.42
N THR A 97 6.39 -11.82 -9.07
CA THR A 97 6.61 -12.64 -10.28
C THR A 97 7.33 -11.85 -11.37
N ARG A 98 6.90 -10.61 -11.63
CA ARG A 98 7.53 -9.73 -12.64
C ARG A 98 8.98 -9.33 -12.31
N ARG A 99 9.39 -9.43 -11.05
CA ARG A 99 10.76 -9.15 -10.56
C ARG A 99 11.60 -10.41 -10.40
N SER A 100 11.01 -11.58 -10.59
CA SER A 100 11.71 -12.86 -10.50
C SER A 100 12.58 -13.12 -11.73
N PRO A 101 13.47 -14.13 -11.70
CA PRO A 101 14.26 -14.54 -12.86
C PRO A 101 13.41 -14.94 -14.07
N ASP A 102 12.20 -15.47 -13.85
CA ASP A 102 11.27 -15.94 -14.88
C ASP A 102 10.00 -15.05 -14.94
N PRO A 103 10.09 -13.75 -15.34
CA PRO A 103 9.03 -12.74 -15.17
C PRO A 103 7.78 -12.98 -16.04
N TYR A 104 7.84 -13.89 -17.00
CA TYR A 104 6.75 -14.22 -17.93
C TYR A 104 6.20 -15.63 -17.75
N ASP A 105 6.86 -16.46 -16.93
CA ASP A 105 6.43 -17.82 -16.64
C ASP A 105 5.52 -17.81 -15.40
N LYS A 106 4.22 -17.96 -15.63
CA LYS A 106 3.22 -17.97 -14.56
C LYS A 106 3.32 -19.23 -13.70
N ASP A 107 3.80 -20.34 -14.26
CA ASP A 107 3.94 -21.62 -13.57
C ASP A 107 5.13 -21.65 -12.61
N ARG A 108 6.00 -20.64 -12.67
CA ARG A 108 7.14 -20.43 -11.75
C ARG A 108 6.99 -19.18 -10.89
N GLY A 109 5.84 -18.52 -10.98
CA GLY A 109 5.57 -17.26 -10.29
C GLY A 109 5.13 -17.41 -8.83
N TYR A 110 4.93 -16.28 -8.20
CA TYR A 110 4.30 -16.16 -6.87
C TYR A 110 2.78 -16.28 -7.05
N VAL A 111 2.30 -17.50 -7.16
CA VAL A 111 0.91 -17.82 -7.47
C VAL A 111 0.35 -18.75 -6.41
N CYS A 112 -0.85 -18.46 -5.91
CA CYS A 112 -1.59 -19.34 -5.00
C CYS A 112 -3.09 -19.14 -5.16
N THR A 113 -3.88 -20.13 -4.75
CA THR A 113 -5.33 -20.02 -4.56
C THR A 113 -5.62 -19.20 -3.31
N VAL A 114 -6.86 -18.83 -3.11
CA VAL A 114 -7.35 -18.27 -1.84
C VAL A 114 -8.81 -18.59 -1.62
N SER A 115 -9.12 -19.13 -0.44
CA SER A 115 -10.47 -19.25 0.10
C SER A 115 -10.50 -18.58 1.47
N ALA A 116 -11.24 -17.49 1.57
CA ALA A 116 -11.36 -16.73 2.81
C ALA A 116 -12.82 -16.66 3.26
N MET A 117 -13.05 -16.80 4.55
CA MET A 117 -14.37 -16.66 5.17
C MET A 117 -14.29 -15.67 6.33
N VAL A 118 -15.18 -14.70 6.33
CA VAL A 118 -15.34 -13.77 7.46
C VAL A 118 -16.72 -13.98 8.07
N ILE A 119 -16.75 -14.42 9.31
CA ILE A 119 -18.00 -14.56 10.07
C ILE A 119 -18.18 -13.29 10.90
N LYS A 120 -19.21 -12.54 10.59
CA LYS A 120 -19.58 -11.33 11.33
C LYS A 120 -21.04 -11.41 11.71
N SER A 121 -21.32 -11.29 13.01
CA SER A 121 -22.68 -11.38 13.57
C SER A 121 -23.40 -12.69 13.16
N THR A 122 -24.39 -12.63 12.31
CA THR A 122 -25.15 -13.77 11.78
C THR A 122 -24.86 -14.10 10.34
N THR A 123 -23.75 -13.59 9.79
CA THR A 123 -23.42 -13.75 8.36
C THR A 123 -22.00 -14.26 8.18
N ALA A 124 -21.83 -15.30 7.37
CA ALA A 124 -20.53 -15.71 6.82
C ALA A 124 -20.37 -15.13 5.41
N HIS A 125 -19.34 -14.37 5.23
CA HIS A 125 -18.94 -13.79 3.95
C HIS A 125 -17.79 -14.62 3.37
N ILE A 126 -17.99 -15.20 2.19
CA ILE A 126 -17.05 -16.10 1.53
C ILE A 126 -16.45 -15.39 0.32
N PHE A 127 -15.12 -15.46 0.20
CA PHE A 127 -14.34 -14.92 -0.90
C PHE A 127 -13.47 -16.04 -1.46
N HIS A 128 -13.50 -16.25 -2.77
CA HIS A 128 -12.84 -17.39 -3.37
C HIS A 128 -12.19 -17.08 -4.71
N ALA A 129 -10.99 -17.60 -4.92
CA ALA A 129 -10.31 -17.66 -6.20
C ALA A 129 -9.34 -18.86 -6.21
N GLY A 130 -9.61 -19.85 -7.02
CA GLY A 130 -8.84 -21.10 -7.13
C GLY A 130 -9.69 -22.33 -7.05
N ASP A 131 -9.18 -23.37 -6.43
CA ASP A 131 -9.82 -24.68 -6.28
C ASP A 131 -9.76 -25.23 -4.84
N CYS A 132 -9.30 -24.45 -3.86
CA CYS A 132 -9.60 -24.74 -2.45
C CYS A 132 -11.09 -24.64 -2.20
N ARG A 133 -11.64 -25.54 -1.41
CA ARG A 133 -13.09 -25.59 -1.20
C ARG A 133 -13.49 -25.20 0.20
N ILE A 134 -14.65 -24.55 0.30
CA ILE A 134 -15.36 -24.30 1.55
C ILE A 134 -16.66 -25.07 1.51
N TYR A 135 -16.89 -25.86 2.54
CA TYR A 135 -18.11 -26.65 2.72
C TYR A 135 -18.85 -26.22 4.01
N ARG A 136 -20.17 -26.40 4.00
CA ARG A 136 -21.01 -26.40 5.21
C ARG A 136 -21.40 -27.83 5.51
N VAL A 137 -21.31 -28.25 6.76
CA VAL A 137 -21.80 -29.56 7.20
C VAL A 137 -23.32 -29.48 7.30
N ALA A 138 -24.03 -30.26 6.47
CA ALA A 138 -25.49 -30.34 6.41
C ALA A 138 -25.95 -31.78 6.76
N GLY A 139 -26.24 -32.03 8.03
CA GLY A 139 -26.58 -33.35 8.51
C GLY A 139 -25.43 -34.34 8.34
N HIS A 140 -25.55 -35.28 7.40
CA HIS A 140 -24.51 -36.28 7.09
C HIS A 140 -23.81 -36.02 5.77
N ALA A 141 -23.96 -34.83 5.19
CA ALA A 141 -23.39 -34.45 3.91
C ALA A 141 -22.56 -33.13 4.03
N LEU A 142 -21.73 -32.91 3.06
CA LEU A 142 -21.01 -31.65 2.86
C LEU A 142 -21.66 -30.88 1.72
N GLU A 143 -22.16 -29.69 2.01
CA GLU A 143 -22.64 -28.73 1.01
C GLU A 143 -21.45 -27.86 0.57
N GLN A 144 -21.05 -27.99 -0.70
CA GLN A 144 -19.96 -27.16 -1.25
C GLN A 144 -20.46 -25.75 -1.50
N LEU A 145 -19.75 -24.76 -0.97
CA LEU A 145 -20.09 -23.34 -1.05
C LEU A 145 -19.25 -22.56 -2.06
N THR A 146 -18.17 -23.15 -2.58
CA THR A 146 -17.27 -22.54 -3.56
C THR A 146 -17.23 -23.35 -4.84
N ASP A 147 -17.11 -22.68 -6.00
CA ASP A 147 -16.93 -23.34 -7.29
C ASP A 147 -15.46 -23.35 -7.70
N ASP A 148 -14.95 -24.50 -8.16
CA ASP A 148 -13.55 -24.63 -8.55
C ASP A 148 -13.26 -23.82 -9.83
N HIS A 149 -12.23 -23.01 -9.82
CA HIS A 149 -11.75 -22.28 -10.98
C HIS A 149 -10.71 -23.11 -11.76
N ARG A 150 -11.12 -24.27 -12.25
CA ARG A 150 -10.29 -25.16 -13.05
C ARG A 150 -10.69 -25.10 -14.54
N ILE A 151 -9.70 -24.99 -15.43
CA ILE A 151 -9.88 -25.06 -16.87
C ILE A 151 -9.37 -26.42 -17.34
N ILE A 152 -10.26 -27.28 -17.81
CA ILE A 152 -9.91 -28.59 -18.35
C ILE A 152 -9.52 -28.41 -19.84
N VAL A 153 -8.25 -28.61 -20.17
CA VAL A 153 -7.73 -28.49 -21.53
C VAL A 153 -7.73 -29.88 -22.23
N SER A 154 -7.50 -30.94 -21.45
CA SER A 154 -7.60 -32.33 -21.93
C SER A 154 -7.96 -33.26 -20.75
N SER A 155 -8.19 -34.55 -21.02
CA SER A 155 -8.47 -35.52 -19.96
C SER A 155 -7.33 -35.68 -18.92
N GLU A 156 -6.13 -35.19 -19.24
CA GLU A 156 -4.93 -35.32 -18.39
C GLU A 156 -4.33 -33.97 -17.96
N GLN A 157 -4.88 -32.82 -18.43
CA GLN A 157 -4.34 -31.50 -18.13
C GLN A 157 -5.42 -30.55 -17.68
N THR A 158 -5.33 -30.13 -16.43
CA THR A 158 -6.17 -29.12 -15.80
C THR A 158 -5.30 -27.96 -15.34
N TYR A 159 -5.71 -26.75 -15.62
CA TYR A 159 -5.03 -25.53 -15.18
C TYR A 159 -5.94 -24.70 -14.29
N LEU A 160 -5.35 -23.97 -13.36
CA LEU A 160 -6.07 -22.97 -12.58
C LEU A 160 -6.51 -21.80 -13.48
N GLY A 161 -7.81 -21.59 -13.57
CA GLY A 161 -8.39 -20.46 -14.32
C GLY A 161 -8.24 -19.12 -13.61
N ARG A 162 -8.27 -19.14 -12.25
CA ARG A 162 -8.11 -17.97 -11.40
C ARG A 162 -7.29 -18.31 -10.17
N ALA A 163 -6.29 -17.49 -9.87
CA ALA A 163 -5.52 -17.52 -8.63
C ALA A 163 -4.85 -16.16 -8.39
N LEU A 164 -4.47 -15.88 -7.16
CA LEU A 164 -3.70 -14.70 -6.80
C LEU A 164 -2.32 -14.72 -7.48
N GLY A 165 -1.89 -13.59 -8.01
CA GLY A 165 -0.57 -13.42 -8.63
C GLY A 165 -0.48 -13.76 -10.12
N ILE A 166 -1.47 -14.48 -10.71
CA ILE A 166 -1.46 -14.85 -12.14
C ILE A 166 -1.57 -13.63 -13.05
N ASN A 167 -2.50 -12.73 -12.74
CA ASN A 167 -2.82 -11.56 -13.57
C ASN A 167 -2.76 -10.29 -12.72
N PRO A 168 -2.54 -9.11 -13.34
CA PRO A 168 -2.51 -7.85 -12.61
C PRO A 168 -3.85 -7.50 -11.92
N GLN A 169 -4.95 -8.03 -12.44
CA GLN A 169 -6.29 -7.93 -11.86
C GLN A 169 -6.83 -9.32 -11.59
N ILE A 170 -7.61 -9.46 -10.52
CA ILE A 170 -8.24 -10.71 -10.13
C ILE A 170 -9.75 -10.52 -9.97
N GLU A 171 -10.51 -11.48 -10.46
CA GLU A 171 -11.92 -11.66 -10.10
C GLU A 171 -12.02 -12.60 -8.91
N ILE A 172 -12.76 -12.17 -7.89
CA ILE A 172 -12.98 -12.90 -6.65
C ILE A 172 -14.46 -13.19 -6.53
N ASP A 173 -14.79 -14.45 -6.43
CA ASP A 173 -16.17 -14.85 -6.17
C ASP A 173 -16.54 -14.44 -4.74
N TYR A 174 -17.76 -13.98 -4.59
CA TYR A 174 -18.28 -13.53 -3.32
C TYR A 174 -19.70 -14.02 -3.11
N GLN A 175 -19.92 -14.64 -1.94
CA GLN A 175 -21.26 -14.90 -1.45
C GLN A 175 -21.38 -14.60 0.06
N ALA A 176 -22.59 -14.34 0.50
CA ALA A 176 -22.91 -14.14 1.91
C ALA A 176 -24.04 -15.12 2.29
N ILE A 177 -23.83 -15.86 3.36
CA ILE A 177 -24.82 -16.83 3.85
C ILE A 177 -25.11 -16.56 5.32
N ARG A 178 -26.35 -16.81 5.72
CA ARG A 178 -26.74 -16.72 7.13
C ARG A 178 -26.15 -17.90 7.91
N VAL A 179 -25.65 -17.61 9.11
CA VAL A 179 -25.12 -18.61 10.03
C VAL A 179 -25.99 -18.70 11.28
N GLU A 180 -26.10 -19.91 11.80
CA GLU A 180 -26.86 -20.25 12.99
C GLU A 180 -25.94 -20.94 14.02
N ASN A 181 -26.40 -21.00 15.27
CA ASN A 181 -25.66 -21.71 16.29
C ASN A 181 -25.55 -23.21 15.94
N GLY A 182 -24.37 -23.75 16.03
CA GLY A 182 -24.06 -25.13 15.69
C GLY A 182 -23.64 -25.35 14.23
N ASP A 183 -23.68 -24.32 13.37
CA ASP A 183 -23.15 -24.44 12.02
C ASP A 183 -21.66 -24.77 12.03
N VAL A 184 -21.29 -25.72 11.17
CA VAL A 184 -19.89 -26.15 11.00
C VAL A 184 -19.47 -25.95 9.55
N PHE A 185 -18.34 -25.30 9.36
CA PHE A 185 -17.70 -25.10 8.07
C PHE A 185 -16.39 -25.85 8.00
N LEU A 186 -16.06 -26.37 6.81
CA LEU A 186 -14.81 -27.03 6.50
C LEU A 186 -14.15 -26.28 5.33
N LEU A 187 -12.91 -25.84 5.52
CA LEU A 187 -12.06 -25.37 4.42
C LEU A 187 -11.01 -26.44 4.16
N ALA A 188 -10.80 -26.81 2.90
CA ALA A 188 -9.90 -27.90 2.52
C ALA A 188 -9.19 -27.60 1.21
N THR A 189 -7.92 -28.02 1.11
CA THR A 189 -7.16 -28.09 -0.15
C THR A 189 -7.49 -29.40 -0.88
N ASP A 190 -7.15 -29.49 -2.16
CA ASP A 190 -7.44 -30.64 -3.02
C ASP A 190 -6.78 -31.94 -2.51
N GLY A 191 -5.59 -31.84 -1.92
CA GLY A 191 -4.95 -32.97 -1.26
C GLY A 191 -5.80 -33.61 -0.15
N ALA A 192 -6.75 -32.87 0.44
CA ALA A 192 -7.70 -33.39 1.41
C ALA A 192 -9.00 -33.87 0.74
N TYR A 193 -9.74 -32.99 0.04
CA TYR A 193 -11.10 -33.27 -0.39
C TYR A 193 -11.18 -34.26 -1.58
N GLU A 194 -10.13 -34.44 -2.36
CA GLU A 194 -10.09 -35.45 -3.44
C GLU A 194 -9.91 -36.87 -2.91
N HIS A 195 -9.46 -37.02 -1.67
CA HIS A 195 -9.09 -38.31 -1.09
C HIS A 195 -9.97 -38.77 0.07
N VAL A 196 -10.80 -37.90 0.66
CA VAL A 196 -11.60 -38.25 1.82
C VAL A 196 -13.09 -38.17 1.52
N ASP A 197 -13.82 -39.25 1.85
CA ASP A 197 -15.27 -39.31 1.69
C ASP A 197 -16.00 -38.36 2.68
N ALA A 198 -17.04 -37.67 2.20
CA ALA A 198 -17.83 -36.72 3.00
C ALA A 198 -18.38 -37.34 4.27
N ARG A 199 -18.77 -38.62 4.27
CA ARG A 199 -19.28 -39.33 5.47
C ARG A 199 -18.20 -39.47 6.53
N PHE A 200 -16.97 -39.77 6.11
CA PHE A 200 -15.85 -39.86 7.05
C PHE A 200 -15.58 -38.50 7.69
N VAL A 201 -15.55 -37.44 6.89
CA VAL A 201 -15.33 -36.06 7.38
C VAL A 201 -16.39 -35.70 8.43
N VAL A 202 -17.67 -35.92 8.12
CA VAL A 202 -18.77 -35.62 9.04
C VAL A 202 -18.70 -36.47 10.33
N ALA A 203 -18.35 -37.76 10.21
CA ALA A 203 -18.17 -38.62 11.38
C ALA A 203 -17.00 -38.15 12.25
N ALA A 204 -15.84 -37.82 11.64
CA ALA A 204 -14.68 -37.33 12.36
C ALA A 204 -14.98 -36.04 13.14
N ILE A 205 -15.74 -35.11 12.55
CA ILE A 205 -16.15 -33.86 13.21
C ILE A 205 -17.11 -34.15 14.38
N ASN A 206 -18.11 -35.02 14.17
CA ASN A 206 -19.12 -35.32 15.19
C ASN A 206 -18.53 -36.10 16.37
N ASP A 207 -17.69 -37.10 16.09
CA ASP A 207 -17.05 -37.94 17.10
C ASP A 207 -16.03 -37.16 17.95
N ASN A 208 -15.48 -36.09 17.39
CA ASN A 208 -14.50 -35.20 18.06
C ASN A 208 -15.08 -33.78 18.29
N ALA A 209 -16.38 -33.65 18.54
CA ALA A 209 -16.99 -32.33 18.70
C ALA A 209 -16.40 -31.49 19.84
N GLY A 210 -15.72 -32.11 20.82
CA GLY A 210 -15.01 -31.44 21.91
C GLY A 210 -13.57 -31.03 21.56
N ASP A 211 -12.98 -31.57 20.46
CA ASP A 211 -11.60 -31.31 20.01
C ASP A 211 -11.57 -31.33 18.49
N LEU A 212 -11.78 -30.15 17.89
CA LEU A 212 -11.78 -30.01 16.43
C LEU A 212 -10.38 -30.13 15.80
N ASP A 213 -9.32 -29.91 16.55
CA ASP A 213 -7.95 -30.17 16.08
C ASP A 213 -7.73 -31.68 15.87
N ALA A 214 -8.23 -32.52 16.78
CA ALA A 214 -8.20 -33.95 16.61
C ALA A 214 -9.03 -34.41 15.40
N ALA A 215 -10.20 -33.78 15.16
CA ALA A 215 -11.00 -34.05 13.96
C ALA A 215 -10.24 -33.68 12.66
N ALA A 216 -9.64 -32.48 12.62
CA ALA A 216 -8.86 -32.01 11.47
C ALA A 216 -7.67 -32.94 11.19
N LYS A 217 -6.97 -33.37 12.24
CA LYS A 217 -5.85 -34.30 12.14
C LYS A 217 -6.27 -35.67 11.58
N LEU A 218 -7.38 -36.23 12.05
CA LEU A 218 -7.91 -37.49 11.53
C LEU A 218 -8.26 -37.41 10.04
N ILE A 219 -8.81 -36.27 9.58
CA ILE A 219 -9.12 -36.07 8.17
C ILE A 219 -7.84 -36.03 7.33
N VAL A 220 -6.81 -35.32 7.80
CA VAL A 220 -5.50 -35.25 7.12
C VAL A 220 -4.83 -36.61 7.08
N GLU A 221 -4.83 -37.35 8.18
CA GLU A 221 -4.27 -38.71 8.23
C GLU A 221 -5.01 -39.67 7.30
N GLU A 222 -6.33 -39.55 7.18
CA GLU A 222 -7.14 -40.36 6.26
C GLU A 222 -6.81 -40.04 4.80
N ALA A 223 -6.71 -38.74 4.43
CA ALA A 223 -6.30 -38.34 3.09
C ALA A 223 -4.94 -38.91 2.71
N TYR A 224 -3.98 -38.84 3.63
CA TYR A 224 -2.65 -39.44 3.44
C TYR A 224 -2.71 -40.96 3.25
N ARG A 225 -3.55 -41.66 4.05
CA ARG A 225 -3.77 -43.08 3.99
C ARG A 225 -4.44 -43.54 2.66
N GLN A 226 -5.34 -42.71 2.14
CA GLN A 226 -6.03 -42.94 0.86
C GLN A 226 -5.16 -42.61 -0.36
N GLY A 227 -3.92 -42.18 -0.15
CA GLY A 227 -2.93 -42.05 -1.21
C GLY A 227 -2.76 -40.64 -1.76
N SER A 228 -3.19 -39.60 -1.01
CA SER A 228 -2.89 -38.24 -1.41
C SER A 228 -1.38 -38.04 -1.65
N GLU A 229 -1.02 -37.46 -2.78
CA GLU A 229 0.35 -37.12 -3.15
C GLU A 229 0.67 -35.64 -2.96
N ASP A 230 -0.34 -34.83 -2.60
CA ASP A 230 -0.20 -33.39 -2.43
C ASP A 230 -0.05 -32.96 -0.96
N ASN A 231 0.11 -31.65 -0.75
CA ASN A 231 -0.04 -31.00 0.55
C ASN A 231 -1.50 -31.15 1.01
N ILE A 232 -1.71 -31.38 2.30
CA ILE A 232 -3.02 -31.71 2.84
C ILE A 232 -3.34 -30.72 3.94
N THR A 233 -4.31 -29.84 3.74
CA THR A 233 -4.70 -28.84 4.73
C THR A 233 -6.20 -28.77 4.94
N VAL A 234 -6.59 -28.77 6.20
CA VAL A 234 -7.99 -28.73 6.66
C VAL A 234 -8.14 -27.73 7.79
N GLN A 235 -9.16 -26.89 7.70
CA GLN A 235 -9.64 -26.03 8.80
C GLN A 235 -11.12 -26.30 9.04
N ILE A 236 -11.49 -26.53 10.29
CA ILE A 236 -12.88 -26.73 10.76
C ILE A 236 -13.25 -25.53 11.62
N VAL A 237 -14.38 -24.92 11.32
CA VAL A 237 -14.90 -23.75 12.05
C VAL A 237 -16.33 -24.02 12.48
N ARG A 238 -16.59 -24.03 13.79
CA ARG A 238 -17.94 -24.19 14.36
C ARG A 238 -18.40 -22.91 15.02
N VAL A 239 -19.60 -22.48 14.68
CA VAL A 239 -20.29 -21.35 15.31
C VAL A 239 -20.96 -21.83 16.60
N ASP A 240 -20.32 -21.60 17.75
CA ASP A 240 -20.86 -22.00 19.05
C ASP A 240 -21.99 -21.07 19.52
N ALA A 241 -21.84 -19.76 19.25
CA ALA A 241 -22.88 -18.76 19.43
C ALA A 241 -22.77 -17.68 18.36
N ALA A 242 -23.84 -17.50 17.60
CA ALA A 242 -23.95 -16.33 16.72
C ALA A 242 -24.34 -15.10 17.57
N ALA A 243 -23.82 -13.94 17.22
CA ALA A 243 -24.20 -12.70 17.89
C ALA A 243 -25.67 -12.39 17.62
N ASP A 244 -26.31 -11.69 18.56
CA ASP A 244 -27.69 -11.21 18.34
C ASP A 244 -27.70 -10.26 17.13
N GLU A 245 -28.72 -10.39 16.29
CA GLU A 245 -28.94 -9.50 15.14
C GLU A 245 -29.07 -8.05 15.66
N GLN A 246 -27.99 -7.31 15.70
CA GLN A 246 -28.05 -5.92 16.13
C GLN A 246 -28.75 -5.12 15.01
N ALA A 247 -29.76 -4.35 15.37
CA ALA A 247 -30.43 -3.39 14.48
C ALA A 247 -29.42 -2.46 13.77
N SER A 248 -28.22 -2.33 14.33
CA SER A 248 -27.08 -1.62 13.73
C SER A 248 -26.51 -2.29 12.48
N GLU A 249 -26.69 -3.60 12.24
CA GLU A 249 -26.18 -4.25 11.01
C GLU A 249 -27.06 -4.02 9.80
N ILE A 250 -28.36 -4.00 9.97
CA ILE A 250 -29.30 -3.60 8.92
C ILE A 250 -29.07 -2.12 8.56
N LEU A 251 -28.72 -1.29 9.54
CA LEU A 251 -28.33 0.11 9.36
C LEU A 251 -26.91 0.27 8.82
N ALA A 252 -25.93 -0.56 9.23
CA ALA A 252 -24.54 -0.47 8.76
C ALA A 252 -24.35 -0.93 7.31
N GLN A 253 -25.26 -1.71 6.75
CA GLN A 253 -25.31 -1.98 5.30
C GLN A 253 -25.83 -0.77 4.51
N THR A 254 -26.43 0.23 5.17
CA THR A 254 -27.12 1.35 4.53
C THR A 254 -26.51 2.71 4.89
N PHE A 255 -25.76 2.87 5.99
CA PHE A 255 -25.26 4.18 6.42
C PHE A 255 -23.77 4.13 6.79
N GLU A 256 -22.98 4.89 6.06
CA GLU A 256 -21.64 5.34 6.44
C GLU A 256 -21.74 6.16 7.75
N LEU A 257 -20.72 6.08 8.62
CA LEU A 257 -20.67 6.91 9.83
C LEU A 257 -20.89 8.37 9.45
N PRO A 258 -21.78 9.11 10.15
CA PRO A 258 -21.99 10.52 9.84
C PRO A 258 -20.72 11.34 10.09
N ALA A 259 -20.50 12.35 9.30
CA ALA A 259 -19.43 13.30 9.59
C ALA A 259 -19.70 13.99 10.94
N PRO A 260 -18.67 14.22 11.78
CA PRO A 260 -18.85 14.89 13.05
C PRO A 260 -19.29 16.33 12.84
N PRO A 261 -19.95 16.96 13.84
CA PRO A 261 -20.19 18.40 13.83
C PRO A 261 -18.84 19.15 13.79
N LEU A 262 -18.86 20.46 13.54
CA LEU A 262 -17.68 21.29 13.76
C LEU A 262 -17.22 21.14 15.22
N LEU A 263 -15.95 20.78 15.39
CA LEU A 263 -15.41 20.53 16.71
C LEU A 263 -14.94 21.85 17.32
N GLU A 264 -15.45 22.12 18.52
CA GLU A 264 -15.07 23.30 19.28
C GLU A 264 -14.14 22.93 20.45
N PRO A 265 -13.27 23.86 20.92
CA PRO A 265 -12.45 23.61 22.09
C PRO A 265 -13.28 23.17 23.29
N ARG A 266 -12.79 22.21 24.06
CA ARG A 266 -13.41 21.53 25.21
C ARG A 266 -14.54 20.54 24.88
N MET A 267 -15.03 20.42 23.66
CA MET A 267 -15.93 19.33 23.28
C MET A 267 -15.25 17.98 23.50
N VAL A 268 -16.05 17.00 23.86
CA VAL A 268 -15.62 15.59 23.95
C VAL A 268 -16.40 14.78 22.92
N VAL A 269 -15.66 14.17 21.98
CA VAL A 269 -16.22 13.32 20.92
C VAL A 269 -15.56 11.94 21.02
N ASP A 270 -16.36 10.90 21.23
CA ASP A 270 -15.93 9.50 21.36
C ASP A 270 -14.72 9.32 22.31
N GLY A 271 -14.70 10.10 23.43
CA GLY A 271 -13.64 10.05 24.44
C GLY A 271 -12.39 10.87 24.11
N TYR A 272 -12.42 11.68 23.06
CA TYR A 272 -11.37 12.63 22.75
C TYR A 272 -11.81 14.05 23.09
N ARG A 273 -11.09 14.73 23.98
CA ARG A 273 -11.32 16.14 24.34
C ARG A 273 -10.58 17.04 23.36
N ILE A 274 -11.31 17.88 22.65
CA ILE A 274 -10.75 18.82 21.67
C ILE A 274 -10.03 19.98 22.40
N VAL A 275 -8.81 20.27 21.97
CA VAL A 275 -8.00 21.37 22.52
C VAL A 275 -8.10 22.59 21.60
N ARG A 276 -7.76 22.44 20.33
CA ARG A 276 -7.80 23.49 19.31
C ARG A 276 -7.71 22.90 17.90
N GLU A 277 -8.09 23.67 16.93
CA GLU A 277 -7.77 23.38 15.53
C GLU A 277 -6.27 23.61 15.28
N ILE A 278 -5.64 22.70 14.52
CA ILE A 278 -4.24 22.80 14.07
C ILE A 278 -4.21 23.33 12.64
N HIS A 279 -5.08 22.78 11.78
CA HIS A 279 -5.12 23.08 10.36
C HIS A 279 -6.52 22.91 9.82
N GLY A 280 -6.96 23.85 8.98
CA GLY A 280 -8.23 23.79 8.25
C GLY A 280 -7.99 23.99 6.76
N SER A 281 -8.65 23.18 5.94
CA SER A 281 -8.68 23.28 4.48
C SER A 281 -10.09 23.05 3.96
N SER A 282 -10.31 23.29 2.67
CA SER A 282 -11.57 22.95 2.00
C SER A 282 -11.91 21.46 2.05
N ARG A 283 -10.94 20.58 2.29
CA ARG A 283 -11.10 19.12 2.28
C ARG A 283 -11.24 18.51 3.67
N SER A 284 -10.50 19.01 4.64
CA SER A 284 -10.47 18.44 6.00
C SER A 284 -10.02 19.44 7.04
N HIS A 285 -10.43 19.20 8.29
CA HIS A 285 -9.95 19.92 9.46
C HIS A 285 -9.16 18.97 10.36
N ILE A 286 -8.06 19.45 10.93
CA ILE A 286 -7.20 18.70 11.84
C ILE A 286 -7.20 19.42 13.20
N TYR A 287 -7.55 18.67 14.24
CA TYR A 287 -7.60 19.17 15.61
C TYR A 287 -6.56 18.49 16.50
N LEU A 288 -5.98 19.25 17.40
CA LEU A 288 -5.32 18.71 18.57
C LEU A 288 -6.39 18.27 19.56
N GLY A 289 -6.39 17.02 19.93
CA GLY A 289 -7.20 16.46 20.99
C GLY A 289 -6.36 15.79 22.06
N VAL A 290 -6.99 15.43 23.16
CA VAL A 290 -6.43 14.60 24.22
C VAL A 290 -7.36 13.44 24.47
N ASP A 291 -6.83 12.24 24.42
CA ASP A 291 -7.55 11.03 24.79
C ASP A 291 -7.83 11.08 26.30
N VAL A 292 -9.12 11.04 26.68
CA VAL A 292 -9.55 11.23 28.07
C VAL A 292 -9.10 10.08 28.98
N GLU A 293 -8.94 8.87 28.46
CA GLU A 293 -8.53 7.69 29.25
C GLU A 293 -7.02 7.64 29.48
N THR A 294 -6.24 7.96 28.43
CA THR A 294 -4.78 7.82 28.48
C THR A 294 -4.04 9.14 28.73
N ASP A 295 -4.78 10.26 28.72
CA ASP A 295 -4.26 11.64 28.79
C ASP A 295 -3.16 11.93 27.75
N THR A 296 -3.18 11.20 26.60
CA THR A 296 -2.20 11.36 25.54
C THR A 296 -2.69 12.31 24.46
N PRO A 297 -1.82 13.21 23.93
CA PRO A 297 -2.19 14.09 22.83
C PRO A 297 -2.34 13.29 21.53
N VAL A 298 -3.36 13.63 20.75
CA VAL A 298 -3.70 13.02 19.47
C VAL A 298 -4.02 14.09 18.43
N ALA A 299 -3.82 13.75 17.16
CA ALA A 299 -4.35 14.54 16.05
C ALA A 299 -5.61 13.86 15.52
N ILE A 300 -6.70 14.64 15.40
CA ILE A 300 -8.00 14.17 14.94
C ILE A 300 -8.29 14.87 13.62
N LYS A 301 -8.35 14.11 12.53
CA LYS A 301 -8.69 14.59 11.19
C LYS A 301 -10.16 14.27 10.91
N ILE A 302 -10.92 15.28 10.50
CA ILE A 302 -12.32 15.15 10.10
C ILE A 302 -12.52 15.67 8.67
N PRO A 303 -13.47 15.14 7.90
CA PRO A 303 -13.81 15.70 6.59
C PRO A 303 -14.44 17.10 6.75
N SER A 304 -14.14 18.02 5.83
CA SER A 304 -14.78 19.34 5.79
C SER A 304 -16.29 19.21 5.57
N ILE A 305 -17.03 20.22 6.05
CA ILE A 305 -18.49 20.29 5.87
C ILE A 305 -18.86 20.26 4.39
N ASP A 306 -18.11 20.99 3.56
CA ASP A 306 -18.37 21.12 2.12
C ASP A 306 -18.16 19.81 1.36
N MET A 307 -17.46 18.84 1.95
CA MET A 307 -17.13 17.53 1.35
C MET A 307 -18.00 16.39 1.86
N ARG A 308 -18.94 16.65 2.76
CA ARG A 308 -19.80 15.61 3.35
C ARG A 308 -20.67 14.89 2.34
N ASP A 309 -21.06 15.60 1.28
CA ASP A 309 -21.94 15.10 0.22
C ASP A 309 -21.17 14.58 -1.02
N ASP A 310 -19.82 14.58 -0.99
CA ASP A 310 -18.98 14.03 -2.05
C ASP A 310 -18.49 12.62 -1.72
N PRO A 311 -19.12 11.57 -2.29
CA PRO A 311 -18.74 10.18 -2.02
C PRO A 311 -17.28 9.85 -2.42
N ALA A 312 -16.72 10.52 -3.42
CA ALA A 312 -15.35 10.29 -3.87
C ALA A 312 -14.33 10.80 -2.84
N THR A 313 -14.60 11.95 -2.25
CA THR A 313 -13.76 12.51 -1.18
C THR A 313 -13.86 11.70 0.11
N LEU A 314 -15.05 11.24 0.50
CA LEU A 314 -15.23 10.37 1.66
C LEU A 314 -14.49 9.03 1.46
N LYS A 315 -14.56 8.44 0.26
CA LYS A 315 -13.80 7.22 -0.06
C LYS A 315 -12.28 7.42 0.08
N ARG A 316 -11.75 8.54 -0.39
CA ARG A 316 -10.33 8.89 -0.23
C ARG A 316 -9.94 9.06 1.24
N PHE A 317 -10.78 9.72 2.02
CA PHE A 317 -10.59 9.89 3.45
C PHE A 317 -10.49 8.54 4.20
N LEU A 318 -11.38 7.59 3.87
CA LEU A 318 -11.36 6.23 4.42
C LEU A 318 -10.14 5.41 3.95
N MET A 319 -9.72 5.61 2.69
CA MET A 319 -8.50 5.00 2.15
C MET A 319 -7.26 5.44 2.91
N GLU A 320 -7.19 6.70 3.31
CA GLU A 320 -6.06 7.28 4.05
C GLU A 320 -5.81 6.55 5.38
N GLU A 321 -6.87 6.26 6.13
CA GLU A 321 -6.78 5.49 7.37
C GLU A 321 -6.26 4.06 7.12
N TRP A 322 -6.80 3.37 6.11
CA TRP A 322 -6.37 2.04 5.76
C TRP A 322 -4.89 1.99 5.33
N ILE A 323 -4.45 2.95 4.52
CA ILE A 323 -3.06 3.05 4.08
C ILE A 323 -2.14 3.26 5.29
N ALA A 324 -2.48 4.21 6.18
CA ALA A 324 -1.70 4.51 7.36
C ALA A 324 -1.53 3.28 8.28
N ARG A 325 -2.59 2.47 8.45
CA ARG A 325 -2.56 1.25 9.28
C ARG A 325 -1.74 0.12 8.68
N ARG A 326 -1.63 0.04 7.35
CA ARG A 326 -0.84 -0.99 6.65
C ARG A 326 0.66 -0.75 6.68
N ILE A 327 1.10 0.47 6.98
CA ILE A 327 2.51 0.85 6.91
C ILE A 327 3.11 0.88 8.30
N ASP A 328 4.00 -0.06 8.58
CA ASP A 328 4.82 -0.03 9.79
C ASP A 328 6.18 0.59 9.49
N SER A 329 6.30 1.87 9.83
CA SER A 329 7.54 2.63 9.69
C SER A 329 7.59 3.76 10.73
N PRO A 330 8.71 4.01 11.39
CA PRO A 330 8.87 5.14 12.30
C PRO A 330 8.78 6.49 11.57
N HIS A 331 8.95 6.49 10.24
CA HIS A 331 8.95 7.68 9.38
C HIS A 331 7.62 7.91 8.65
N VAL A 332 6.56 7.23 9.10
CA VAL A 332 5.19 7.40 8.61
C VAL A 332 4.28 7.63 9.81
N LEU A 333 3.35 8.57 9.69
CA LEU A 333 2.41 8.90 10.77
C LEU A 333 1.60 7.66 11.14
N LYS A 334 1.57 7.32 12.44
CA LYS A 334 0.88 6.14 12.94
C LYS A 334 -0.55 6.48 13.37
N PRO A 335 -1.55 5.78 12.85
CA PRO A 335 -2.90 5.85 13.41
C PRO A 335 -2.90 5.23 14.81
N ARG A 336 -3.73 5.76 15.68
CA ARG A 336 -3.99 5.16 17.00
C ARG A 336 -4.86 3.92 16.84
N SER A 337 -4.59 2.90 17.65
CA SER A 337 -5.46 1.73 17.74
C SER A 337 -6.82 2.16 18.28
N GLN A 338 -7.88 1.58 17.69
CA GLN A 338 -9.23 1.85 18.17
C GLN A 338 -9.49 1.03 19.42
N SER A 339 -9.74 1.71 20.51
CA SER A 339 -10.16 1.10 21.78
C SER A 339 -11.65 1.29 22.07
N ARG A 340 -12.36 2.05 21.21
CA ARG A 340 -13.76 2.48 21.44
C ARG A 340 -14.55 2.44 20.15
N ARG A 341 -15.88 2.21 20.28
CA ARG A 341 -16.82 2.34 19.16
C ARG A 341 -16.88 3.80 18.71
N ARG A 342 -16.83 4.02 17.39
CA ARG A 342 -16.98 5.34 16.76
C ARG A 342 -18.44 5.64 16.48
N ASN A 343 -18.85 6.88 16.76
CA ASN A 343 -20.16 7.41 16.37
C ASN A 343 -20.08 8.32 15.14
N TYR A 344 -18.88 8.75 14.76
CA TYR A 344 -18.63 9.69 13.67
C TYR A 344 -17.46 9.25 12.80
N LEU A 345 -17.41 9.79 11.58
CA LEU A 345 -16.32 9.59 10.62
C LEU A 345 -15.16 10.54 10.94
N TYR A 346 -14.10 10.04 11.51
CA TYR A 346 -12.85 10.77 11.78
C TYR A 346 -11.67 9.78 11.78
N VAL A 347 -10.45 10.31 11.64
CA VAL A 347 -9.20 9.53 11.76
C VAL A 347 -8.41 10.08 12.92
N VAL A 348 -7.96 9.21 13.83
CA VAL A 348 -7.08 9.57 14.95
C VAL A 348 -5.69 9.04 14.73
N THR A 349 -4.71 9.93 14.84
CA THR A 349 -3.29 9.60 14.71
C THR A 349 -2.51 10.09 15.92
N GLU A 350 -1.27 9.66 16.06
CA GLU A 350 -0.34 10.28 16.98
C GLU A 350 -0.21 11.79 16.69
N PHE A 351 -0.09 12.59 17.73
CA PHE A 351 0.24 14.00 17.56
C PHE A 351 1.76 14.15 17.46
N VAL A 352 2.23 14.79 16.39
CA VAL A 352 3.63 15.09 16.16
C VAL A 352 3.86 16.58 16.41
N ASP A 353 4.57 16.90 17.49
CA ASP A 353 4.99 18.27 17.79
C ASP A 353 6.25 18.61 16.99
N GLY A 354 6.05 19.17 15.81
CA GLY A 354 7.12 19.42 14.85
C GLY A 354 6.78 20.53 13.86
N GLN A 355 7.72 20.78 12.97
CA GLN A 355 7.59 21.78 11.89
C GLN A 355 7.70 21.14 10.53
N THR A 356 7.14 21.75 9.50
CA THR A 356 7.30 21.31 8.12
C THR A 356 8.70 21.62 7.59
N PRO A 357 9.21 20.87 6.59
CA PRO A 357 10.44 21.25 5.88
C PRO A 357 10.42 22.67 5.31
N SER A 358 9.25 23.20 4.93
CA SER A 358 9.14 24.61 4.51
C SER A 358 9.53 25.59 5.60
N GLN A 359 9.02 25.40 6.83
CA GLN A 359 9.40 26.22 7.97
C GLN A 359 10.86 25.97 8.36
N TRP A 360 11.28 24.71 8.34
CA TRP A 360 12.67 24.33 8.63
C TRP A 360 13.68 25.04 7.71
N ILE A 361 13.39 25.16 6.40
CA ILE A 361 14.23 25.87 5.42
C ILE A 361 14.33 27.37 5.78
N ILE A 362 13.25 27.97 6.22
CA ILE A 362 13.24 29.39 6.65
C ILE A 362 14.13 29.57 7.88
N ASP A 363 14.03 28.67 8.85
CA ASP A 363 14.79 28.71 10.10
C ASP A 363 16.29 28.37 9.89
N HIS A 364 16.59 27.61 8.81
CA HIS A 364 17.95 27.16 8.46
C HIS A 364 18.32 27.57 7.03
N PRO A 365 18.55 28.87 6.76
CA PRO A 365 18.81 29.35 5.40
C PRO A 365 20.13 28.85 4.80
N ARG A 366 21.02 28.34 5.64
CA ARG A 366 22.32 27.72 5.24
C ARG A 366 22.55 26.43 6.02
N PRO A 367 21.79 25.37 5.74
CA PRO A 367 21.94 24.11 6.45
C PRO A 367 23.27 23.44 6.06
N ASP A 368 23.83 22.68 7.00
CA ASP A 368 24.92 21.78 6.67
C ASP A 368 24.40 20.57 5.86
N LEU A 369 25.28 20.03 5.02
CA LEU A 369 24.93 18.95 4.10
C LEU A 369 24.55 17.66 4.82
N GLU A 370 25.15 17.35 5.97
CA GLU A 370 24.85 16.13 6.72
C GLU A 370 23.45 16.19 7.34
N THR A 371 23.07 17.33 7.91
CA THR A 371 21.70 17.50 8.43
C THR A 371 20.64 17.30 7.34
N VAL A 372 20.88 17.84 6.13
CA VAL A 372 19.96 17.63 5.00
C VAL A 372 19.92 16.15 4.59
N ARG A 373 21.06 15.48 4.52
CA ARG A 373 21.15 14.05 4.19
C ARG A 373 20.37 13.19 5.18
N ASP A 374 20.50 13.48 6.47
CA ASP A 374 19.82 12.74 7.53
C ASP A 374 18.30 12.89 7.46
N ILE A 375 17.81 14.08 7.17
CA ILE A 375 16.37 14.34 6.98
C ILE A 375 15.88 13.60 5.73
N VAL A 376 16.58 13.75 4.61
CA VAL A 376 16.20 13.12 3.32
C VAL A 376 16.25 11.60 3.40
N GLU A 377 17.22 11.03 4.13
CA GLU A 377 17.28 9.59 4.34
C GLU A 377 16.08 9.05 5.11
N GLN A 378 15.61 9.79 6.10
CA GLN A 378 14.42 9.41 6.86
C GLN A 378 13.16 9.47 5.98
N ILE A 379 13.01 10.50 5.13
CA ILE A 379 11.92 10.57 4.16
C ILE A 379 12.00 9.38 3.19
N ALA A 380 13.20 9.06 2.67
CA ALA A 380 13.41 7.91 1.80
C ALA A 380 13.07 6.58 2.47
N LYS A 381 13.36 6.42 3.78
CA LYS A 381 12.95 5.25 4.57
C LYS A 381 11.43 5.15 4.68
N GLY A 382 10.74 6.26 4.88
CA GLY A 382 9.27 6.34 4.85
C GLY A 382 8.72 5.91 3.50
N LEU A 383 9.17 6.53 2.40
CA LEU A 383 8.73 6.19 1.04
C LEU A 383 8.99 4.72 0.68
N ARG A 384 10.11 4.13 1.11
CA ARG A 384 10.37 2.71 0.88
C ARG A 384 9.34 1.80 1.55
N ALA A 385 8.77 2.22 2.67
CA ALA A 385 7.71 1.44 3.32
C ALA A 385 6.42 1.41 2.46
N PHE A 386 6.09 2.50 1.76
CA PHE A 386 5.01 2.52 0.76
C PHE A 386 5.35 1.65 -0.44
N HIS A 387 6.53 1.84 -1.03
CA HIS A 387 6.94 1.12 -2.24
C HIS A 387 7.00 -0.42 -2.06
N ARG A 388 7.38 -0.91 -0.87
CA ARG A 388 7.36 -2.36 -0.57
C ARG A 388 5.95 -2.96 -0.59
N LYS A 389 4.92 -2.15 -0.39
CA LYS A 389 3.50 -2.55 -0.44
C LYS A 389 2.83 -2.21 -1.78
N GLU A 390 3.63 -1.93 -2.82
CA GLU A 390 3.16 -1.49 -4.15
C GLU A 390 2.26 -0.25 -4.08
N MET A 391 2.63 0.70 -3.21
CA MET A 391 1.96 1.98 -3.05
C MET A 391 2.85 3.12 -3.52
N LEU A 392 2.26 4.14 -4.16
CA LEU A 392 2.94 5.37 -4.57
C LEU A 392 2.33 6.54 -3.80
N HIS A 393 3.18 7.41 -3.25
CA HIS A 393 2.72 8.54 -2.46
C HIS A 393 2.03 9.62 -3.30
N GLN A 394 2.56 9.90 -4.47
CA GLN A 394 2.09 10.82 -5.52
C GLN A 394 2.04 12.32 -5.15
N ASP A 395 1.88 12.67 -3.88
CA ASP A 395 1.85 14.07 -3.40
C ASP A 395 2.88 14.32 -2.29
N LEU A 396 4.13 13.86 -2.51
CA LEU A 396 5.21 14.16 -1.58
C LEU A 396 5.65 15.62 -1.72
N ARG A 397 5.42 16.40 -0.67
CA ARG A 397 5.75 17.83 -0.60
C ARG A 397 6.06 18.24 0.84
N PRO A 398 6.73 19.40 1.07
CA PRO A 398 7.07 19.83 2.41
C PRO A 398 5.87 19.94 3.39
N ALA A 399 4.68 20.30 2.90
CA ALA A 399 3.48 20.37 3.74
C ALA A 399 3.02 19.00 4.27
N ASN A 400 3.39 17.91 3.59
CA ASN A 400 3.01 16.55 3.93
C ASN A 400 4.10 15.81 4.74
N ILE A 401 5.04 16.55 5.30
CA ILE A 401 6.15 16.03 6.11
C ILE A 401 6.27 16.88 7.38
N LEU A 402 6.53 16.23 8.51
CA LEU A 402 6.89 16.90 9.78
C LEU A 402 8.27 16.45 10.24
N ILE A 403 9.01 17.39 10.80
CA ILE A 403 10.27 17.17 11.51
C ILE A 403 10.00 17.50 12.96
N ASP A 404 10.05 16.52 13.84
CA ASP A 404 9.79 16.71 15.27
C ASP A 404 11.00 17.34 16.00
N LYS A 405 10.82 17.63 17.28
CA LYS A 405 11.86 18.23 18.15
C LYS A 405 13.08 17.31 18.34
N THR A 406 12.94 16.00 18.11
CA THR A 406 14.03 15.02 18.17
C THR A 406 14.72 14.82 16.83
N ARG A 407 14.34 15.57 15.80
CA ARG A 407 14.72 15.45 14.38
C ARG A 407 14.23 14.16 13.73
N THR A 408 13.21 13.53 14.29
CA THR A 408 12.54 12.41 13.61
C THR A 408 11.61 12.96 12.55
N VAL A 409 11.72 12.43 11.33
CA VAL A 409 10.90 12.85 10.19
C VAL A 409 9.75 11.89 10.02
N LYS A 410 8.54 12.43 9.79
CA LYS A 410 7.33 11.66 9.51
C LYS A 410 6.58 12.20 8.31
N ILE A 411 6.18 11.30 7.41
CA ILE A 411 5.23 11.58 6.33
C ILE A 411 3.83 11.52 6.93
N ILE A 412 2.98 12.54 6.69
CA ILE A 412 1.75 12.77 7.47
C ILE A 412 0.44 12.78 6.66
N ASP A 413 0.48 12.79 5.34
CA ASP A 413 -0.73 12.83 4.49
C ASP A 413 -0.69 11.73 3.43
N PHE A 414 -1.77 10.94 3.35
CA PHE A 414 -1.90 9.77 2.48
C PHE A 414 -3.10 9.88 1.52
N GLY A 415 -3.73 11.06 1.45
CA GLY A 415 -4.95 11.28 0.67
C GLY A 415 -4.78 11.10 -0.84
N SER A 416 -3.54 11.17 -1.34
CA SER A 416 -3.20 10.98 -2.76
C SER A 416 -2.49 9.66 -3.04
N VAL A 417 -2.31 8.79 -2.04
CA VAL A 417 -1.59 7.53 -2.21
C VAL A 417 -2.35 6.57 -3.12
N ARG A 418 -1.67 6.11 -4.16
CA ARG A 418 -2.18 5.05 -5.04
C ARG A 418 -1.77 3.69 -4.51
N VAL A 419 -2.74 2.79 -4.40
CA VAL A 419 -2.51 1.38 -4.05
C VAL A 419 -2.69 0.54 -5.31
N ALA A 420 -1.68 -0.26 -5.68
CA ALA A 420 -1.78 -1.13 -6.83
C ALA A 420 -2.95 -2.12 -6.69
N GLY A 421 -3.69 -2.34 -7.78
CA GLY A 421 -4.88 -3.22 -7.78
C GLY A 421 -6.16 -2.60 -7.23
N VAL A 422 -6.11 -1.39 -6.62
CA VAL A 422 -7.29 -0.70 -6.12
C VAL A 422 -7.60 0.48 -7.04
N ALA A 423 -8.61 0.33 -7.91
CA ALA A 423 -8.94 1.28 -8.97
C ALA A 423 -9.34 2.67 -8.44
N GLU A 424 -9.91 2.74 -7.24
CA GLU A 424 -10.45 3.96 -6.63
C GLU A 424 -9.35 4.91 -6.11
N ALA A 425 -8.13 4.40 -5.95
CA ALA A 425 -6.96 5.21 -5.59
C ALA A 425 -6.35 5.96 -6.79
N ALA A 426 -6.95 5.90 -7.97
CA ALA A 426 -6.38 6.38 -9.23
C ALA A 426 -7.05 7.65 -9.79
N ALA A 427 -7.93 8.35 -9.05
CA ALA A 427 -8.53 9.58 -9.54
C ALA A 427 -7.48 10.68 -9.70
N PRO A 428 -7.40 11.35 -10.87
CA PRO A 428 -6.55 12.52 -11.01
C PRO A 428 -6.93 13.56 -9.97
N THR A 429 -5.96 14.12 -9.30
CA THR A 429 -6.16 15.30 -8.46
C THR A 429 -6.75 16.41 -9.34
N ASP A 430 -7.92 16.93 -8.97
CA ASP A 430 -8.48 18.13 -9.57
C ASP A 430 -7.45 19.24 -9.58
N HIS A 431 -7.21 19.80 -10.75
CA HIS A 431 -6.05 20.65 -11.04
C HIS A 431 -6.16 22.09 -10.51
N ASP A 432 -7.20 22.46 -9.78
CA ASP A 432 -7.45 23.86 -9.41
C ASP A 432 -6.76 24.34 -8.12
N ASP A 433 -6.32 23.43 -7.22
CA ASP A 433 -5.48 23.79 -6.04
C ASP A 433 -3.96 23.86 -6.33
N ILE A 434 -3.58 24.00 -7.58
CA ILE A 434 -2.35 23.46 -8.18
C ILE A 434 -1.12 24.38 -8.06
N LEU A 435 -1.25 25.66 -7.77
CA LEU A 435 -0.10 26.59 -7.89
C LEU A 435 1.04 26.32 -6.89
N GLY A 436 0.74 25.78 -5.70
CA GLY A 436 1.76 25.45 -4.70
C GLY A 436 2.24 23.98 -4.73
N THR A 437 1.37 23.06 -5.10
CA THR A 437 1.61 21.59 -5.09
C THR A 437 2.34 21.11 -6.34
N ALA A 438 1.98 21.68 -7.49
CA ALA A 438 2.49 21.27 -8.80
C ALA A 438 4.02 21.38 -8.98
N GLN A 439 4.71 22.10 -8.10
CA GLN A 439 6.16 22.33 -8.18
C GLN A 439 6.98 21.11 -7.74
N TYR A 440 6.41 20.22 -6.93
CA TYR A 440 7.03 18.99 -6.43
C TYR A 440 6.56 17.76 -7.21
N THR A 441 5.50 17.91 -8.00
CA THR A 441 4.88 16.83 -8.77
C THR A 441 5.75 16.48 -9.98
N ALA A 442 5.97 15.20 -10.19
CA ALA A 442 6.77 14.71 -11.32
C ALA A 442 6.10 15.02 -12.67
N PRO A 443 6.91 15.42 -13.71
CA PRO A 443 6.37 15.89 -14.99
C PRO A 443 5.44 14.91 -15.71
N GLU A 444 5.64 13.61 -15.55
CA GLU A 444 4.83 12.55 -16.18
C GLU A 444 3.36 12.61 -15.77
N TYR A 445 3.03 13.06 -14.56
CA TYR A 445 1.65 13.24 -14.13
C TYR A 445 0.91 14.31 -14.94
N PHE A 446 1.61 15.38 -15.32
CA PHE A 446 1.03 16.44 -16.17
C PHE A 446 0.84 16.02 -17.63
N LEU A 447 1.47 14.92 -18.04
CA LEU A 447 1.29 14.29 -19.34
C LEU A 447 0.18 13.23 -19.34
N GLY A 448 -0.49 12.99 -18.19
CA GLY A 448 -1.49 11.94 -18.03
C GLY A 448 -0.87 10.53 -17.97
N GLU A 449 0.44 10.42 -17.78
CA GLU A 449 1.13 9.14 -17.67
C GLU A 449 1.01 8.59 -16.24
N GLN A 450 1.02 7.26 -16.11
CA GLN A 450 1.01 6.63 -14.79
C GLN A 450 2.35 6.87 -14.09
N GLY A 451 2.27 7.29 -12.82
CA GLY A 451 3.45 7.44 -11.98
C GLY A 451 4.07 6.09 -11.59
N SER A 452 5.31 6.17 -11.10
CA SER A 452 6.08 5.04 -10.60
C SER A 452 6.84 5.45 -9.32
N THR A 453 7.60 4.52 -8.74
CA THR A 453 8.50 4.83 -7.61
C THR A 453 9.52 5.94 -7.95
N ARG A 454 9.81 6.12 -9.24
CA ARG A 454 10.66 7.21 -9.75
C ARG A 454 9.96 8.58 -9.72
N SER A 455 8.63 8.61 -9.65
CA SER A 455 7.87 9.85 -9.49
C SER A 455 8.00 10.38 -8.05
N ASP A 456 7.87 9.51 -7.04
CA ASP A 456 8.11 9.87 -5.64
C ASP A 456 9.59 10.25 -5.41
N LEU A 457 10.53 9.59 -6.12
CA LEU A 457 11.95 9.94 -6.08
C LEU A 457 12.19 11.35 -6.65
N PHE A 458 11.51 11.73 -7.73
CA PHE A 458 11.57 13.10 -8.27
C PHE A 458 11.16 14.12 -7.20
N SER A 459 10.02 13.90 -6.54
CA SER A 459 9.51 14.79 -5.48
C SER A 459 10.50 14.90 -4.32
N LEU A 460 11.09 13.78 -3.89
CA LEU A 460 12.15 13.76 -2.87
C LEU A 460 13.41 14.54 -3.34
N GLY A 461 13.80 14.40 -4.60
CA GLY A 461 14.89 15.15 -5.19
C GLY A 461 14.65 16.66 -5.19
N VAL A 462 13.40 17.09 -5.50
CA VAL A 462 13.01 18.51 -5.46
C VAL A 462 13.08 19.05 -4.02
N ILE A 463 12.58 18.29 -3.04
CA ILE A 463 12.66 18.66 -1.61
C ILE A 463 14.14 18.78 -1.18
N THR A 464 14.97 17.82 -1.55
CA THR A 464 16.42 17.84 -1.23
C THR A 464 17.09 19.08 -1.82
N TYR A 465 16.82 19.37 -3.09
CA TYR A 465 17.32 20.56 -3.76
C TYR A 465 16.88 21.83 -3.02
N GLN A 466 15.60 21.92 -2.66
CA GLN A 466 15.04 23.08 -1.97
C GLN A 466 15.64 23.25 -0.56
N MET A 467 15.84 22.18 0.19
CA MET A 467 16.48 22.23 1.50
C MET A 467 17.92 22.80 1.40
N LEU A 468 18.65 22.45 0.35
CA LEU A 468 20.00 22.92 0.15
C LEU A 468 20.08 24.36 -0.40
N THR A 469 19.12 24.79 -1.20
CA THR A 469 19.20 26.07 -1.94
C THR A 469 18.18 27.12 -1.54
N GLY A 470 17.09 26.74 -0.88
CA GLY A 470 15.90 27.56 -0.68
C GLY A 470 15.10 27.83 -1.95
N LYS A 471 15.48 27.20 -3.11
CA LYS A 471 14.86 27.41 -4.42
C LYS A 471 14.35 26.08 -4.99
N LEU A 472 13.65 26.12 -6.10
CA LEU A 472 13.18 24.96 -6.86
C LEU A 472 14.07 24.73 -8.09
N PRO A 473 14.37 23.45 -8.47
CA PRO A 473 15.32 23.11 -9.54
C PRO A 473 14.89 23.60 -10.93
N TYR A 474 13.59 23.79 -11.13
CA TYR A 474 12.98 24.27 -12.40
C TYR A 474 12.08 25.50 -12.17
N GLY A 475 12.11 26.11 -11.00
CA GLY A 475 11.17 27.15 -10.63
C GLY A 475 9.71 26.69 -10.79
N ALA A 476 8.84 27.54 -11.31
CA ALA A 476 7.44 27.22 -11.56
C ALA A 476 7.20 26.54 -12.94
N SER A 477 8.25 26.20 -13.69
CA SER A 477 8.11 25.76 -15.08
C SER A 477 7.56 24.33 -15.21
N VAL A 478 7.80 23.45 -14.23
CA VAL A 478 7.29 22.06 -14.21
C VAL A 478 5.76 22.08 -14.25
N ALA A 479 5.13 22.88 -13.40
CA ALA A 479 3.69 22.99 -13.31
C ALA A 479 2.99 23.47 -14.60
N LYS A 480 3.73 24.10 -15.50
CA LYS A 480 3.23 24.63 -16.77
C LYS A 480 3.48 23.69 -17.95
N ALA A 481 4.29 22.66 -17.78
CA ALA A 481 4.64 21.73 -18.85
C ALA A 481 3.53 20.69 -19.05
N ARG A 482 2.75 20.82 -20.12
CA ARG A 482 1.61 19.94 -20.48
C ARG A 482 1.91 19.05 -21.69
N THR A 483 3.07 19.18 -22.31
CA THR A 483 3.46 18.41 -23.49
C THR A 483 4.89 17.88 -23.34
N LYS A 484 5.19 16.75 -23.99
CA LYS A 484 6.58 16.18 -24.00
C LYS A 484 7.61 17.18 -24.51
N ALA A 485 7.24 18.04 -25.46
CA ALA A 485 8.13 19.09 -25.98
C ALA A 485 8.45 20.16 -24.92
N GLN A 486 7.46 20.54 -24.10
CA GLN A 486 7.65 21.49 -22.99
C GLN A 486 8.48 20.86 -21.87
N VAL A 487 8.23 19.60 -21.53
CA VAL A 487 9.02 18.85 -20.52
C VAL A 487 10.50 18.77 -20.94
N ARG A 488 10.81 18.51 -22.21
CA ARG A 488 12.18 18.49 -22.74
C ARG A 488 12.89 19.85 -22.71
N ARG A 489 12.14 20.95 -22.60
CA ARG A 489 12.69 22.31 -22.52
C ARG A 489 12.95 22.77 -21.07
N LEU A 490 12.59 21.98 -20.07
CA LEU A 490 12.87 22.28 -18.69
C LEU A 490 14.40 22.37 -18.49
N ARG A 491 14.86 23.46 -17.90
CA ARG A 491 16.27 23.68 -17.60
C ARG A 491 16.50 23.58 -16.11
N TYR A 492 17.34 22.66 -15.72
CA TYR A 492 17.79 22.49 -14.35
C TYR A 492 18.67 23.67 -13.94
N ASP A 493 18.36 24.30 -12.82
CA ASP A 493 19.20 25.31 -12.20
C ASP A 493 20.20 24.62 -11.27
N SER A 494 21.51 24.85 -11.48
CA SER A 494 22.56 24.16 -10.73
C SER A 494 22.65 24.67 -9.30
N VAL A 495 22.85 23.76 -8.32
CA VAL A 495 23.07 24.14 -6.91
C VAL A 495 24.42 24.82 -6.68
N LEU A 496 25.33 24.77 -7.65
CA LEU A 496 26.69 25.35 -7.58
C LEU A 496 26.72 26.87 -7.75
N GLY A 497 25.56 27.51 -8.07
CA GLY A 497 25.48 28.96 -8.23
C GLY A 497 25.57 29.68 -6.90
N ASN A 498 26.55 30.59 -6.78
CA ASN A 498 26.75 31.60 -5.73
C ASN A 498 26.96 31.09 -4.29
N ASP A 499 28.22 31.14 -3.83
CA ASP A 499 28.65 31.15 -2.41
C ASP A 499 28.39 29.92 -1.54
N ARG A 500 28.04 28.75 -2.11
CA ARG A 500 27.83 27.53 -1.32
C ARG A 500 28.94 26.52 -1.58
N GLN A 501 29.55 26.00 -0.52
CA GLN A 501 30.51 24.91 -0.58
C GLN A 501 29.81 23.55 -0.78
N ILE A 502 28.93 23.47 -1.81
CA ILE A 502 28.27 22.21 -2.19
C ILE A 502 29.19 21.49 -3.18
N PRO A 503 29.57 20.24 -2.93
CA PRO A 503 30.41 19.47 -3.84
C PRO A 503 29.75 19.27 -5.23
N ILE A 504 30.54 19.30 -6.31
CA ILE A 504 30.07 19.16 -7.70
C ILE A 504 29.26 17.88 -7.92
N TRP A 505 29.66 16.79 -7.27
CA TRP A 505 28.97 15.52 -7.40
C TRP A 505 27.54 15.52 -6.78
N ILE A 506 27.27 16.39 -5.80
CA ILE A 506 25.91 16.60 -5.25
C ILE A 506 25.03 17.25 -6.32
N ASP A 507 25.52 18.23 -7.08
CA ASP A 507 24.75 18.83 -8.19
C ASP A 507 24.38 17.79 -9.24
N ALA A 508 25.33 16.94 -9.64
CA ALA A 508 25.08 15.85 -10.58
C ALA A 508 24.07 14.83 -10.05
N THR A 509 24.17 14.47 -8.76
CA THR A 509 23.24 13.59 -8.07
C THR A 509 21.82 14.15 -8.09
N LEU A 510 21.65 15.42 -7.72
CA LEU A 510 20.35 16.09 -7.73
C LEU A 510 19.79 16.24 -9.13
N ARG A 511 20.61 16.63 -10.12
CA ARG A 511 20.21 16.73 -11.52
C ARG A 511 19.67 15.41 -12.05
N LYS A 512 20.30 14.29 -11.69
CA LYS A 512 19.80 12.94 -12.04
C LYS A 512 18.51 12.61 -11.32
N ALA A 513 18.39 12.90 -10.02
CA ALA A 513 17.20 12.60 -9.24
C ALA A 513 15.95 13.34 -9.75
N VAL A 514 16.11 14.62 -10.14
CA VAL A 514 15.01 15.46 -10.65
C VAL A 514 14.94 15.50 -12.19
N HIS A 515 15.56 14.54 -12.89
CA HIS A 515 15.53 14.53 -14.36
C HIS A 515 14.08 14.49 -14.87
N PRO A 516 13.71 15.30 -15.88
CA PRO A 516 12.35 15.34 -16.41
C PRO A 516 11.85 14.00 -16.96
N ASP A 517 12.73 13.23 -17.64
CA ASP A 517 12.43 11.87 -18.09
C ASP A 517 12.63 10.87 -16.93
N PRO A 518 11.60 10.11 -16.52
CA PRO A 518 11.70 9.12 -15.45
C PRO A 518 12.78 8.05 -15.69
N ASN A 519 13.05 7.68 -16.94
CA ASN A 519 14.02 6.65 -17.27
C ASN A 519 15.48 7.10 -17.03
N MET A 520 15.72 8.39 -17.00
CA MET A 520 17.04 8.98 -16.74
C MET A 520 17.29 9.24 -15.25
N ARG A 521 16.27 9.01 -14.38
CA ARG A 521 16.40 9.08 -12.91
C ARG A 521 17.07 7.84 -12.34
N TYR A 522 17.31 7.83 -11.05
CA TYR A 522 17.70 6.62 -10.32
C TYR A 522 16.59 5.56 -10.40
N ALA A 523 16.99 4.28 -10.48
CA ALA A 523 16.03 3.19 -10.48
C ALA A 523 15.40 2.96 -9.09
N SER A 524 16.15 3.28 -8.02
CA SER A 524 15.70 3.12 -6.64
C SER A 524 16.07 4.30 -5.75
N LEU A 525 15.32 4.49 -4.66
CA LEU A 525 15.67 5.45 -3.59
C LEU A 525 17.02 5.12 -2.94
N SER A 526 17.40 3.85 -2.89
CA SER A 526 18.66 3.42 -2.28
C SER A 526 19.87 3.90 -3.09
N GLU A 527 19.80 3.84 -4.43
CA GLU A 527 20.85 4.38 -5.31
C GLU A 527 20.98 5.89 -5.15
N PHE A 528 19.86 6.62 -5.11
CA PHE A 528 19.88 8.07 -4.87
C PHE A 528 20.53 8.41 -3.53
N MET A 529 20.16 7.71 -2.45
CA MET A 529 20.73 7.93 -1.13
C MET A 529 22.21 7.57 -1.06
N PHE A 530 22.63 6.53 -1.76
CA PHE A 530 24.04 6.16 -1.86
C PHE A 530 24.86 7.27 -2.54
N ASP A 531 24.43 7.74 -3.72
CA ASP A 531 25.09 8.81 -4.45
C ASP A 531 25.02 10.17 -3.71
N LEU A 532 24.01 10.40 -2.87
CA LEU A 532 23.92 11.59 -2.03
C LEU A 532 24.94 11.59 -0.88
N ARG A 533 25.39 10.41 -0.43
CA ARG A 533 26.37 10.25 0.66
C ARG A 533 27.79 10.00 0.16
N HIS A 534 27.96 9.36 -0.99
CA HIS A 534 29.26 8.94 -1.51
C HIS A 534 29.56 9.60 -2.86
N PRO A 535 30.75 10.18 -3.04
CA PRO A 535 31.16 10.74 -4.32
C PRO A 535 31.18 9.65 -5.41
N ASN A 536 30.35 9.81 -6.44
CA ASN A 536 30.36 8.91 -7.58
C ASN A 536 31.47 9.31 -8.54
N ALA A 537 32.39 8.38 -8.85
CA ALA A 537 33.55 8.63 -9.70
C ALA A 537 33.16 9.11 -11.11
N SER A 538 31.99 8.68 -11.63
CA SER A 538 31.48 9.15 -12.92
C SER A 538 31.10 10.63 -12.93
N TYR A 539 30.83 11.22 -11.76
CA TYR A 539 30.49 12.64 -11.61
C TYR A 539 31.71 13.51 -11.27
N LEU A 540 32.79 12.91 -10.78
CA LEU A 540 34.04 13.62 -10.51
C LEU A 540 34.82 13.96 -11.80
N GLY A 541 34.64 13.14 -12.86
CA GLY A 541 35.23 13.37 -14.19
C GLY A 541 34.46 14.36 -15.07
N ALA A 542 33.28 14.78 -14.71
CA ALA A 542 32.43 15.71 -15.46
C ALA A 542 32.74 17.17 -15.13
N SER A 543 34.03 17.51 -15.01
CA SER A 543 34.46 18.91 -14.97
C SER A 543 34.27 19.54 -16.34
N VAL A 544 33.47 20.58 -16.37
CA VAL A 544 33.22 21.50 -17.48
C VAL A 544 32.20 21.02 -18.50
N THR A 545 30.93 21.34 -18.27
CA THR A 545 29.94 21.42 -19.36
C THR A 545 30.55 22.21 -20.51
N PRO A 546 30.55 21.67 -21.75
CA PRO A 546 31.09 22.37 -22.91
C PRO A 546 30.53 23.79 -22.99
N LEU A 547 31.37 24.76 -23.39
CA LEU A 547 30.97 26.16 -23.53
C LEU A 547 29.70 26.33 -24.37
N LEU A 548 29.45 25.40 -25.28
CA LEU A 548 28.22 25.30 -26.10
C LEU A 548 26.95 25.15 -25.25
N GLU A 549 26.99 24.40 -24.16
CA GLU A 549 25.84 24.20 -23.28
C GLU A 549 25.74 25.25 -22.17
N ARG A 550 26.89 25.77 -21.73
CA ARG A 550 26.95 26.76 -20.65
C ARG A 550 26.56 28.15 -21.12
N ASN A 551 26.97 28.56 -22.34
CA ASN A 551 26.61 29.83 -22.94
C ASN A 551 26.70 29.73 -24.47
N PRO A 552 25.61 29.24 -25.15
CA PRO A 552 25.61 29.06 -26.60
C PRO A 552 25.96 30.34 -27.38
N LEU A 553 25.53 31.49 -26.86
CA LEU A 553 25.74 32.79 -27.46
C LEU A 553 27.24 33.17 -27.44
N LEU A 554 27.92 32.92 -26.33
CA LEU A 554 29.37 33.17 -26.20
C LEU A 554 30.15 32.20 -27.07
N PHE A 555 29.77 30.92 -27.11
CA PHE A 555 30.40 29.91 -27.96
C PHE A 555 30.34 30.32 -29.43
N TRP A 556 29.18 30.67 -29.94
CA TRP A 556 29.03 31.08 -31.33
C TRP A 556 29.74 32.40 -31.65
N LYS A 557 29.77 33.37 -30.72
CA LYS A 557 30.54 34.60 -30.87
C LYS A 557 32.04 34.33 -30.95
N CYS A 558 32.58 33.47 -30.08
CA CYS A 558 33.99 33.10 -30.13
C CYS A 558 34.34 32.32 -31.41
N THR A 559 33.48 31.37 -31.82
CA THR A 559 33.69 30.60 -33.06
C THR A 559 33.65 31.49 -34.30
N THR A 560 32.72 32.45 -34.35
CA THR A 560 32.61 33.42 -35.45
C THR A 560 33.82 34.35 -35.48
N ALA A 561 34.31 34.81 -34.32
CA ALA A 561 35.51 35.62 -34.24
C ALA A 561 36.78 34.88 -34.72
N ILE A 562 36.94 33.61 -34.31
CA ILE A 562 38.05 32.76 -34.75
C ILE A 562 37.98 32.52 -36.25
N LEU A 563 36.82 32.22 -36.82
CA LEU A 563 36.63 32.04 -38.26
C LEU A 563 36.94 33.33 -39.02
N ALA A 564 36.50 34.49 -38.53
CA ALA A 564 36.83 35.80 -39.14
C ALA A 564 38.34 36.07 -39.14
N CYS A 565 39.04 35.77 -38.04
CA CYS A 565 40.48 35.90 -37.97
C CYS A 565 41.21 34.98 -38.97
N ILE A 566 40.73 33.73 -39.11
CA ILE A 566 41.28 32.76 -40.09
C ILE A 566 41.10 33.30 -41.53
N VAL A 567 39.92 33.82 -41.86
CA VAL A 567 39.63 34.38 -43.19
C VAL A 567 40.51 35.56 -43.46
N VAL A 568 40.73 36.49 -42.53
CA VAL A 568 41.63 37.65 -42.68
C VAL A 568 43.08 37.18 -42.88
N LEU A 569 43.51 36.16 -42.11
CA LEU A 569 44.86 35.60 -42.26
C LEU A 569 45.09 34.96 -43.65
N LEU A 570 44.07 34.18 -44.11
CA LEU A 570 44.13 33.57 -45.44
C LEU A 570 44.13 34.59 -46.58
N LEU A 571 43.40 35.71 -46.42
CA LEU A 571 43.40 36.80 -47.38
C LEU A 571 44.73 37.54 -47.37
N ALA A 572 45.34 37.77 -46.22
CA ALA A 572 46.66 38.38 -46.10
C ALA A 572 47.77 37.51 -46.72
N LEU A 573 47.73 36.19 -46.55
CA LEU A 573 48.65 35.22 -47.15
C LEU A 573 48.45 35.04 -48.67
N ARG A 574 47.32 35.45 -49.23
CA ARG A 574 47.03 35.38 -50.67
C ARG A 574 47.46 36.65 -51.40
N HIS A 575 47.71 37.77 -50.71
CA HIS A 575 48.10 39.07 -51.27
C HIS A 575 49.52 39.45 -50.89
N GLY A 576 50.31 38.65 -50.17
CA GLY A 576 51.73 38.69 -49.95
C GLY A 576 52.44 37.63 -50.78
#